data_e2c03632b4d32a5a7cd6e5e1cac641b9
#
_entry.id   e2c03632b4d32a5a7cd6e5e1cac641b9
#
_cell.length_a   1.000
_cell.length_b   1.000
_cell.length_c   1.000
_cell.angle_alpha   90.00
_cell.angle_beta   90.00
_cell.angle_gamma   90.00
#
_symmetry.space_group_name_H-M   'P 1'
#
loop_
_entity.id
_entity.type
_entity.pdbx_description
1 polymer ?
#
loop_
_entity_poly.entity_id
_entity_poly.type
_entity_poly.pdbx_seq_one_letter_code
_entity_poly.pdbx_strand_id
1 'polypeptide(L)'
;MFGQPSYLGVAIADWVAALKSSDSLERRLAAHALAEIGRMAREAVPALTEALRDSVSFVRVWAAAALARVEPENPNAIPALVAGTRDEIYFVRSLAAWHLGRLGPRHPGIEAAVPELRELLNDNDPSARAEALVALGNLAGKGAPPAELKSLSAQGRPILRE
;
A
#
# COMPACT_ATOMS: atom_id res chain seq x y z
N MET A 1 0.09 -34.86 -1.04
CA MET A 1 0.27 -33.93 0.10
C MET A 1 0.53 -32.55 -0.48
N PHE A 2 -0.43 -31.68 -0.45
CA PHE A 2 -0.20 -30.29 -0.87
C PHE A 2 0.66 -29.63 0.21
N GLY A 3 1.83 -29.07 -0.18
CA GLY A 3 2.71 -28.39 0.75
C GLY A 3 1.99 -27.19 1.40
N GLN A 4 2.36 -26.88 2.64
CA GLN A 4 1.83 -25.68 3.33
C GLN A 4 2.16 -24.42 2.49
N PRO A 5 1.22 -23.46 2.41
CA PRO A 5 1.49 -22.20 1.73
C PRO A 5 2.73 -21.52 2.31
N SER A 6 3.65 -21.14 1.44
CA SER A 6 4.92 -20.56 1.86
C SER A 6 5.35 -19.47 0.85
N TYR A 7 6.18 -18.56 1.30
CA TYR A 7 6.85 -17.58 0.46
C TYR A 7 8.35 -17.70 0.66
N LEU A 8 9.11 -17.89 -0.43
CA LEU A 8 10.55 -18.17 -0.40
C LEU A 8 10.91 -19.40 0.48
N GLY A 9 10.03 -20.40 0.56
CA GLY A 9 10.24 -21.61 1.37
C GLY A 9 9.99 -21.45 2.87
N VAL A 10 9.58 -20.25 3.33
CA VAL A 10 9.26 -19.95 4.74
C VAL A 10 7.75 -20.07 4.94
N ALA A 11 7.33 -20.78 6.00
CA ALA A 11 5.93 -21.00 6.29
C ALA A 11 5.22 -19.72 6.77
N ILE A 12 3.89 -19.67 6.61
CA ILE A 12 3.09 -18.50 7.07
C ILE A 12 3.28 -18.24 8.56
N ALA A 13 3.30 -19.29 9.39
CA ALA A 13 3.47 -19.16 10.84
C ALA A 13 4.79 -18.46 11.22
N ASP A 14 5.87 -18.73 10.48
CA ASP A 14 7.17 -18.09 10.72
C ASP A 14 7.11 -16.60 10.33
N TRP A 15 6.42 -16.25 9.24
CA TRP A 15 6.19 -14.85 8.88
C TRP A 15 5.30 -14.13 9.90
N VAL A 16 4.30 -14.79 10.44
CA VAL A 16 3.47 -14.24 11.54
C VAL A 16 4.31 -13.98 12.78
N ALA A 17 5.23 -14.89 13.12
CA ALA A 17 6.16 -14.68 14.24
C ALA A 17 7.12 -13.52 13.96
N ALA A 18 7.64 -13.40 12.74
CA ALA A 18 8.54 -12.34 12.32
C ALA A 18 7.91 -10.94 12.36
N LEU A 19 6.58 -10.80 12.27
CA LEU A 19 5.88 -9.53 12.51
C LEU A 19 6.11 -8.96 13.92
N LYS A 20 6.55 -9.78 14.87
CA LYS A 20 6.83 -9.39 16.26
C LYS A 20 8.32 -9.23 16.56
N SER A 21 9.18 -9.34 15.55
CA SER A 21 10.63 -9.16 15.72
C SER A 21 10.97 -7.77 16.27
N SER A 22 12.05 -7.69 17.03
CA SER A 22 12.64 -6.40 17.46
C SER A 22 13.21 -5.63 16.26
N ASP A 23 13.65 -6.33 15.21
CA ASP A 23 14.15 -5.71 13.98
C ASP A 23 12.99 -5.27 13.06
N SER A 24 12.93 -3.98 12.79
CA SER A 24 11.92 -3.39 11.92
C SER A 24 12.02 -3.87 10.46
N LEU A 25 13.21 -4.23 10.00
CA LEU A 25 13.40 -4.79 8.66
C LEU A 25 12.74 -6.17 8.56
N GLU A 26 12.92 -7.03 9.57
CA GLU A 26 12.24 -8.33 9.63
C GLU A 26 10.73 -8.18 9.68
N ARG A 27 10.19 -7.26 10.50
CA ARG A 27 8.75 -6.99 10.55
C ARG A 27 8.21 -6.53 9.20
N ARG A 28 8.95 -5.64 8.50
CA ARG A 28 8.57 -5.18 7.16
C ARG A 28 8.60 -6.31 6.14
N LEU A 29 9.65 -7.14 6.14
CA LEU A 29 9.77 -8.28 5.23
C LEU A 29 8.66 -9.31 5.47
N ALA A 30 8.30 -9.54 6.74
CA ALA A 30 7.18 -10.42 7.10
C ALA A 30 5.85 -9.90 6.53
N ALA A 31 5.56 -8.61 6.71
CA ALA A 31 4.34 -8.01 6.16
C ALA A 31 4.33 -8.09 4.62
N HIS A 32 5.46 -7.84 3.96
CA HIS A 32 5.60 -8.01 2.51
C HIS A 32 5.34 -9.46 2.07
N ALA A 33 5.98 -10.43 2.72
CA ALA A 33 5.80 -11.85 2.39
C ALA A 33 4.33 -12.30 2.53
N LEU A 34 3.67 -11.89 3.61
CA LEU A 34 2.25 -12.17 3.83
C LEU A 34 1.35 -11.51 2.77
N ALA A 35 1.71 -10.30 2.30
CA ALA A 35 1.03 -9.65 1.19
C ALA A 35 1.17 -10.44 -0.12
N GLU A 36 2.33 -11.00 -0.40
CA GLU A 36 2.56 -11.83 -1.60
C GLU A 36 1.84 -13.18 -1.53
N ILE A 37 1.76 -13.80 -0.35
CA ILE A 37 0.96 -15.02 -0.12
C ILE A 37 -0.54 -14.72 -0.31
N GLY A 38 -0.99 -13.54 0.05
CA GLY A 38 -2.37 -13.09 -0.14
C GLY A 38 -3.37 -13.89 0.68
N ARG A 39 -4.51 -14.22 0.11
CA ARG A 39 -5.66 -14.84 0.80
C ARG A 39 -5.34 -16.15 1.55
N MET A 40 -4.27 -16.84 1.18
CA MET A 40 -3.85 -18.05 1.87
C MET A 40 -3.25 -17.75 3.25
N ALA A 41 -2.83 -16.50 3.51
CA ALA A 41 -2.29 -16.06 4.80
C ALA A 41 -3.36 -15.53 5.77
N ARG A 42 -4.60 -15.99 5.68
CA ARG A 42 -5.72 -15.49 6.51
C ARG A 42 -5.48 -15.58 8.02
N GLU A 43 -4.72 -16.55 8.46
CA GLU A 43 -4.31 -16.70 9.86
C GLU A 43 -3.44 -15.52 10.36
N ALA A 44 -2.81 -14.76 9.45
CA ALA A 44 -2.00 -13.60 9.78
C ALA A 44 -2.82 -12.32 10.07
N VAL A 45 -4.13 -12.29 9.80
CA VAL A 45 -4.97 -11.10 9.94
C VAL A 45 -4.86 -10.44 11.31
N PRO A 46 -4.92 -11.18 12.46
CA PRO A 46 -4.78 -10.56 13.78
C PRO A 46 -3.41 -9.87 13.96
N ALA A 47 -2.32 -10.52 13.56
CA ALA A 47 -0.97 -9.98 13.70
C ALA A 47 -0.72 -8.80 12.76
N LEU A 48 -1.24 -8.84 11.54
CA LEU A 48 -1.19 -7.72 10.60
C LEU A 48 -2.01 -6.53 11.11
N THR A 49 -3.14 -6.76 11.74
CA THR A 49 -3.96 -5.70 12.36
C THR A 49 -3.21 -5.03 13.51
N GLU A 50 -2.49 -5.80 14.33
CA GLU A 50 -1.59 -5.28 15.37
C GLU A 50 -0.47 -4.43 14.74
N ALA A 51 0.14 -4.89 13.65
CA ALA A 51 1.22 -4.22 12.94
C ALA A 51 0.80 -2.88 12.27
N LEU A 52 -0.49 -2.58 12.13
CA LEU A 52 -0.97 -1.24 11.73
C LEU A 52 -0.58 -0.15 12.73
N ARG A 53 -0.23 -0.52 13.96
CA ARG A 53 0.21 0.39 15.03
C ARG A 53 1.72 0.36 15.25
N ASP A 54 2.48 -0.25 14.35
CA ASP A 54 3.94 -0.29 14.46
C ASP A 54 4.54 1.11 14.56
N SER A 55 5.61 1.24 15.32
CA SER A 55 6.34 2.51 15.46
C SER A 55 6.96 2.98 14.13
N VAL A 56 7.27 2.05 13.23
CA VAL A 56 7.90 2.31 11.94
C VAL A 56 6.83 2.41 10.84
N SER A 57 6.74 3.57 10.20
CA SER A 57 5.75 3.87 9.15
C SER A 57 5.75 2.87 8.00
N PHE A 58 6.94 2.42 7.57
CA PHE A 58 7.06 1.40 6.53
C PHE A 58 6.40 0.08 6.91
N VAL A 59 6.52 -0.33 8.17
CA VAL A 59 5.86 -1.56 8.65
C VAL A 59 4.35 -1.37 8.62
N ARG A 60 3.84 -0.23 9.08
CA ARG A 60 2.39 0.08 9.03
C ARG A 60 1.82 -0.02 7.61
N VAL A 61 2.49 0.60 6.64
CA VAL A 61 2.02 0.61 5.23
C VAL A 61 2.07 -0.80 4.63
N TRP A 62 3.12 -1.57 4.88
CA TRP A 62 3.19 -2.96 4.40
C TRP A 62 2.16 -3.85 5.07
N ALA A 63 1.90 -3.69 6.37
CA ALA A 63 0.85 -4.41 7.07
C ALA A 63 -0.55 -4.09 6.51
N ALA A 64 -0.81 -2.82 6.21
CA ALA A 64 -2.07 -2.40 5.59
C ALA A 64 -2.23 -2.99 4.17
N ALA A 65 -1.18 -2.98 3.37
CA ALA A 65 -1.16 -3.60 2.05
C ALA A 65 -1.38 -5.13 2.12
N ALA A 66 -0.77 -5.78 3.11
CA ALA A 66 -0.97 -7.20 3.36
C ALA A 66 -2.44 -7.49 3.72
N LEU A 67 -3.02 -6.73 4.66
CA LEU A 67 -4.43 -6.87 5.03
C LEU A 67 -5.35 -6.72 3.82
N ALA A 68 -5.15 -5.72 2.98
CA ALA A 68 -5.95 -5.50 1.79
C ALA A 68 -5.90 -6.69 0.80
N ARG A 69 -4.81 -7.45 0.77
CA ARG A 69 -4.66 -8.62 -0.11
C ARG A 69 -5.09 -9.93 0.54
N VAL A 70 -4.85 -10.07 1.84
CA VAL A 70 -5.22 -11.27 2.63
C VAL A 70 -6.71 -11.31 2.88
N GLU A 71 -7.28 -10.17 3.26
CA GLU A 71 -8.70 -10.02 3.58
C GLU A 71 -9.23 -8.70 2.96
N PRO A 72 -9.61 -8.70 1.68
CA PRO A 72 -10.02 -7.49 0.96
C PRO A 72 -11.16 -6.70 1.61
N GLU A 73 -12.03 -7.38 2.36
CA GLU A 73 -13.14 -6.77 3.10
C GLU A 73 -12.72 -6.19 4.46
N ASN A 74 -11.43 -6.27 4.82
CA ASN A 74 -10.96 -5.77 6.12
C ASN A 74 -11.13 -4.25 6.22
N PRO A 75 -11.92 -3.75 7.18
CA PRO A 75 -12.28 -2.33 7.26
C PRO A 75 -11.09 -1.42 7.62
N ASN A 76 -10.00 -1.97 8.11
CA ASN A 76 -8.83 -1.20 8.53
C ASN A 76 -7.80 -1.01 7.42
N ALA A 77 -7.83 -1.85 6.37
CA ALA A 77 -6.78 -1.90 5.36
C ALA A 77 -6.69 -0.60 4.55
N ILE A 78 -7.78 -0.19 3.90
CA ILE A 78 -7.80 1.02 3.07
C ILE A 78 -7.58 2.28 3.91
N PRO A 79 -8.25 2.50 5.08
CA PRO A 79 -7.97 3.66 5.92
C PRO A 79 -6.51 3.75 6.37
N ALA A 80 -5.85 2.63 6.66
CA ALA A 80 -4.44 2.63 7.04
C ALA A 80 -3.51 2.99 5.87
N LEU A 81 -3.79 2.52 4.64
CA LEU A 81 -3.07 2.95 3.44
C LEU A 81 -3.29 4.43 3.15
N VAL A 82 -4.51 4.92 3.29
CA VAL A 82 -4.86 6.34 3.14
C VAL A 82 -4.11 7.18 4.19
N ALA A 83 -4.01 6.74 5.43
CA ALA A 83 -3.19 7.43 6.44
C ALA A 83 -1.70 7.49 6.02
N GLY A 84 -1.20 6.43 5.38
CA GLY A 84 0.18 6.38 4.86
C GLY A 84 0.47 7.44 3.79
N THR A 85 -0.52 7.89 3.02
CA THR A 85 -0.31 8.98 2.03
C THR A 85 -0.06 10.35 2.65
N ARG A 86 -0.25 10.48 3.97
CA ARG A 86 0.00 11.70 4.74
C ARG A 86 1.21 11.59 5.67
N ASP A 87 2.01 10.54 5.56
CA ASP A 87 3.20 10.34 6.41
C ASP A 87 4.25 11.44 6.18
N GLU A 88 5.02 11.76 7.20
CA GLU A 88 6.09 12.75 7.12
C GLU A 88 7.17 12.35 6.10
N ILE A 89 7.41 11.04 5.97
CA ILE A 89 8.42 10.48 5.07
C ILE A 89 7.83 10.36 3.67
N TYR A 90 8.38 11.08 2.70
CA TYR A 90 7.89 11.07 1.32
C TYR A 90 7.87 9.67 0.69
N PHE A 91 8.84 8.82 1.00
CA PHE A 91 8.89 7.44 0.53
C PHE A 91 7.71 6.60 1.03
N VAL A 92 7.25 6.87 2.26
CA VAL A 92 6.07 6.20 2.82
C VAL A 92 4.82 6.66 2.09
N ARG A 93 4.71 7.97 1.79
CA ARG A 93 3.58 8.52 1.00
C ARG A 93 3.52 7.90 -0.39
N SER A 94 4.67 7.83 -1.08
CA SER A 94 4.78 7.18 -2.41
C SER A 94 4.40 5.70 -2.35
N LEU A 95 4.91 4.98 -1.35
CA LEU A 95 4.63 3.56 -1.16
C LEU A 95 3.14 3.30 -0.90
N ALA A 96 2.51 4.12 -0.08
CA ALA A 96 1.08 4.00 0.20
C ALA A 96 0.24 4.23 -1.07
N ALA A 97 0.56 5.27 -1.85
CA ALA A 97 -0.09 5.54 -3.13
C ALA A 97 0.09 4.37 -4.12
N TRP A 98 1.30 3.84 -4.22
CA TRP A 98 1.60 2.69 -5.06
C TRP A 98 0.76 1.46 -4.69
N HIS A 99 0.64 1.14 -3.39
CA HIS A 99 -0.19 0.04 -2.94
C HIS A 99 -1.67 0.26 -3.28
N LEU A 100 -2.21 1.47 -3.01
CA LEU A 100 -3.59 1.80 -3.35
C LEU A 100 -3.87 1.60 -4.84
N GLY A 101 -2.99 2.08 -5.71
CA GLY A 101 -3.13 1.90 -7.16
C GLY A 101 -3.09 0.45 -7.62
N ARG A 102 -2.33 -0.41 -6.93
CA ARG A 102 -2.21 -1.84 -7.25
C ARG A 102 -3.42 -2.68 -6.82
N LEU A 103 -4.20 -2.22 -5.86
CA LEU A 103 -5.43 -2.91 -5.46
C LEU A 103 -6.47 -2.87 -6.58
N GLY A 104 -6.44 -1.82 -7.38
CA GLY A 104 -7.31 -1.65 -8.55
C GLY A 104 -8.73 -1.22 -8.20
N PRO A 105 -9.54 -0.89 -9.23
CA PRO A 105 -10.82 -0.20 -9.05
C PRO A 105 -11.95 -1.07 -8.48
N ARG A 106 -11.72 -2.37 -8.38
CA ARG A 106 -12.73 -3.32 -7.86
C ARG A 106 -12.49 -3.72 -6.41
N HIS A 107 -11.43 -3.19 -5.78
CA HIS A 107 -11.17 -3.49 -4.38
C HIS A 107 -12.21 -2.81 -3.49
N PRO A 108 -12.83 -3.53 -2.53
CA PRO A 108 -13.81 -2.94 -1.62
C PRO A 108 -13.27 -1.71 -0.89
N GLY A 109 -14.04 -0.62 -0.89
CA GLY A 109 -13.70 0.61 -0.18
C GLY A 109 -12.58 1.45 -0.81
N ILE A 110 -12.05 1.07 -1.98
CA ILE A 110 -10.93 1.79 -2.62
C ILE A 110 -11.29 3.22 -3.01
N GLU A 111 -12.56 3.51 -3.24
CA GLU A 111 -13.05 4.84 -3.56
C GLU A 111 -12.73 5.89 -2.49
N ALA A 112 -12.60 5.45 -1.22
CA ALA A 112 -12.20 6.32 -0.11
C ALA A 112 -10.76 6.87 -0.26
N ALA A 113 -9.92 6.22 -1.07
CA ALA A 113 -8.56 6.68 -1.32
C ALA A 113 -8.46 7.78 -2.38
N VAL A 114 -9.47 7.95 -3.23
CA VAL A 114 -9.42 8.88 -4.38
C VAL A 114 -9.19 10.33 -3.96
N PRO A 115 -9.88 10.87 -2.94
CA PRO A 115 -9.63 12.25 -2.49
C PRO A 115 -8.17 12.47 -2.06
N GLU A 116 -7.62 11.55 -1.27
CA GLU A 116 -6.26 11.64 -0.76
C GLU A 116 -5.20 11.52 -1.86
N LEU A 117 -5.42 10.64 -2.82
CA LEU A 117 -4.54 10.54 -3.98
C LEU A 117 -4.57 11.82 -4.83
N ARG A 118 -5.71 12.52 -4.89
CA ARG A 118 -5.79 13.84 -5.54
C ARG A 118 -5.02 14.91 -4.80
N GLU A 119 -5.11 14.95 -3.47
CA GLU A 119 -4.29 15.85 -2.65
C GLU A 119 -2.80 15.57 -2.85
N LEU A 120 -2.41 14.30 -2.92
CA LEU A 120 -1.03 13.89 -3.13
C LEU A 120 -0.45 14.31 -4.49
N LEU A 121 -1.27 14.66 -5.49
CA LEU A 121 -0.81 15.25 -6.75
C LEU A 121 -0.11 16.61 -6.54
N ASN A 122 -0.36 17.28 -5.43
CA ASN A 122 0.27 18.54 -5.04
C ASN A 122 1.42 18.36 -4.04
N ASP A 123 1.85 17.13 -3.78
CA ASP A 123 2.95 16.85 -2.85
C ASP A 123 4.24 17.57 -3.24
N ASN A 124 5.04 17.93 -2.25
CA ASN A 124 6.35 18.56 -2.50
C ASN A 124 7.32 17.59 -3.17
N ASP A 125 7.20 16.29 -2.90
CA ASP A 125 8.08 15.28 -3.48
C ASP A 125 7.55 14.80 -4.85
N PRO A 126 8.40 14.78 -5.89
CA PRO A 126 7.99 14.37 -7.23
C PRO A 126 7.62 12.89 -7.33
N SER A 127 8.22 12.02 -6.51
CA SER A 127 7.90 10.58 -6.53
C SER A 127 6.50 10.34 -5.96
N ALA A 128 6.13 11.07 -4.89
CA ALA A 128 4.79 10.99 -4.32
C ALA A 128 3.73 11.47 -5.33
N ARG A 129 3.99 12.57 -6.05
CA ARG A 129 3.10 13.05 -7.12
C ARG A 129 2.96 12.03 -8.25
N ALA A 130 4.07 11.44 -8.68
CA ALA A 130 4.06 10.45 -9.76
C ALA A 130 3.27 9.20 -9.38
N GLU A 131 3.48 8.67 -8.17
CA GLU A 131 2.75 7.48 -7.70
C GLU A 131 1.25 7.76 -7.51
N ALA A 132 0.89 8.94 -7.00
CA ALA A 132 -0.51 9.34 -6.90
C ALA A 132 -1.19 9.37 -8.26
N LEU A 133 -0.51 9.88 -9.27
CA LEU A 133 -1.01 9.94 -10.64
C LEU A 133 -1.22 8.54 -11.24
N VAL A 134 -0.22 7.66 -11.10
CA VAL A 134 -0.30 6.26 -11.55
C VAL A 134 -1.43 5.54 -10.81
N ALA A 135 -1.55 5.74 -9.50
CA ALA A 135 -2.61 5.16 -8.71
C ALA A 135 -4.00 5.59 -9.20
N LEU A 136 -4.22 6.88 -9.39
CA LEU A 136 -5.49 7.40 -9.91
C LEU A 136 -5.81 6.85 -11.31
N GLY A 137 -4.79 6.74 -12.18
CA GLY A 137 -4.93 6.11 -13.50
C GLY A 137 -5.39 4.66 -13.42
N ASN A 138 -4.79 3.87 -12.53
CA ASN A 138 -5.15 2.48 -12.30
C ASN A 138 -6.58 2.33 -11.74
N LEU A 139 -6.96 3.22 -10.81
CA LEU A 139 -8.29 3.21 -10.21
C LEU A 139 -9.39 3.67 -11.17
N ALA A 140 -9.07 4.51 -12.14
CA ALA A 140 -10.03 4.90 -13.18
C ALA A 140 -10.35 3.77 -14.17
N GLY A 141 -9.67 2.63 -14.08
CA GLY A 141 -9.92 1.46 -14.94
C GLY A 141 -9.57 1.66 -16.42
N LYS A 142 -8.92 2.74 -16.74
CA LYS A 142 -8.45 3.08 -18.09
C LYS A 142 -6.98 3.41 -17.94
N GLY A 143 -6.08 2.66 -18.50
CA GLY A 143 -4.65 2.96 -18.50
C GLY A 143 -4.28 4.32 -19.13
N ALA A 144 -5.22 5.26 -19.11
CA ALA A 144 -5.07 6.63 -19.54
C ALA A 144 -4.92 7.52 -18.30
N PRO A 145 -3.98 8.46 -18.32
CA PRO A 145 -3.85 9.44 -17.27
C PRO A 145 -5.16 10.21 -17.08
N PRO A 146 -5.60 10.42 -15.83
CA PRO A 146 -6.78 11.21 -15.52
C PRO A 146 -6.71 12.59 -16.20
N ALA A 147 -7.87 13.23 -16.38
CA ALA A 147 -7.95 14.62 -16.90
C ALA A 147 -7.07 15.59 -16.10
N GLU A 148 -6.79 15.26 -14.84
CA GLU A 148 -5.86 15.97 -13.96
C GLU A 148 -4.42 16.08 -14.52
N LEU A 149 -3.94 15.10 -15.31
CA LEU A 149 -2.64 15.20 -15.99
C LEU A 149 -2.59 16.38 -16.96
N LYS A 150 -3.67 16.58 -17.71
CA LYS A 150 -3.74 17.69 -18.65
C LYS A 150 -3.76 19.05 -17.93
N SER A 151 -4.39 19.11 -16.75
CA SER A 151 -4.42 20.33 -15.94
C SER A 151 -3.08 20.61 -15.26
N LEU A 152 -2.37 19.60 -14.79
CA LEU A 152 -1.04 19.78 -14.17
C LEU A 152 0.03 20.15 -15.20
N SER A 153 -0.01 19.59 -16.41
CA SER A 153 0.86 20.00 -17.50
C SER A 153 0.56 21.42 -18.00
N ALA A 154 -0.71 21.82 -17.99
CA ALA A 154 -1.15 23.16 -18.36
C ALA A 154 -0.76 24.24 -17.31
N GLN A 155 -0.54 23.85 -16.03
CA GLN A 155 -0.08 24.76 -14.97
C GLN A 155 1.44 24.92 -14.90
N GLY A 156 2.19 24.35 -15.87
CA GLY A 156 3.64 24.52 -15.98
C GLY A 156 4.46 23.91 -14.83
N ARG A 157 3.86 23.05 -14.01
CA ARG A 157 4.59 22.30 -12.98
C ARG A 157 5.09 20.98 -13.59
N PRO A 158 6.40 20.80 -13.80
CA PRO A 158 6.90 19.53 -14.30
C PRO A 158 6.57 18.45 -13.27
N ILE A 159 5.91 17.38 -13.75
CA ILE A 159 5.56 16.21 -12.94
C ILE A 159 6.84 15.46 -12.57
N LEU A 160 7.83 15.52 -13.45
CA LEU A 160 9.16 14.99 -13.25
C LEU A 160 10.16 16.12 -13.44
N ARG A 161 10.98 16.42 -12.43
CA ARG A 161 12.25 17.11 -12.62
C ARG A 161 13.31 16.04 -12.83
N GLU A 162 14.07 16.17 -13.90
CA GLU A 162 15.28 15.39 -14.12
C GLU A 162 16.26 15.52 -12.95
#